data_28b59a9934e7bc6657ace9737854fca5
#
_entry.id   28b59a9934e7bc6657ace9737854fca5
#
_cell.length_a   1.000
_cell.length_b   1.000
_cell.length_c   1.000
_cell.angle_alpha   90.00
_cell.angle_beta   90.00
_cell.angle_gamma   90.00
#
_symmetry.space_group_name_H-M   'P 1'
#
loop_
_entity.id
_entity.type
_entity.pdbx_description
1 polymer ?
#
loop_
_entity_poly.entity_id
_entity_poly.type
_entity_poly.pdbx_seq_one_letter_code
_entity_poly.pdbx_strand_id
1 'polypeptide(L)'
;MNKTRLGQLFSNYIEKFEYINNPDFNETYKWAVVEQYRESFNLDAPDLSAMLYEVWKISENLIDSANQQPFYALVTYAKEEPETVRNMYRKLFADDGGDLAIRQAKIYAFIQKSEELKAKYAPGSWRYTNDQRSVMAYLFFHDPEHNYLYKSTQAHEFADCVDFLDDWGSGANFKLDVYYRMCDELVASMKEFPKLIQTHMSRYEDTKEQLYEDTGLHVLAFDMIYSSQVYNLYDGIQYSHPKGAEKKLYRERVEKAAALKEVYEQAQADFAHLEEIRAAILSHLQVGSSLIHKVYGKGEIVSLDGPSVSVQFQTQPDPKKFMLISSLGGGFLKTGTDDDLLIRANAKLLQMDDSLER
;
A
#
# COMPACT_ATOMS: atom_id res chain seq x y z
N MET A 1 9.42 7.38 0.62
CA MET A 1 10.88 7.27 0.96
C MET A 1 11.70 8.42 0.38
N ASN A 2 12.89 8.70 0.93
CA ASN A 2 13.84 9.70 0.44
C ASN A 2 14.57 9.20 -0.82
N LYS A 3 14.17 9.70 -1.98
CA LYS A 3 14.69 9.24 -3.28
C LYS A 3 16.20 9.52 -3.48
N THR A 4 16.72 10.59 -2.90
CA THR A 4 18.16 10.92 -2.99
C THR A 4 19.01 9.88 -2.25
N ARG A 5 18.62 9.51 -1.04
CA ARG A 5 19.33 8.49 -0.25
C ARG A 5 19.18 7.10 -0.86
N LEU A 6 18.01 6.76 -1.41
CA LEU A 6 17.83 5.52 -2.17
C LEU A 6 18.78 5.46 -3.36
N GLY A 7 18.88 6.52 -4.16
CA GLY A 7 19.82 6.58 -5.28
C GLY A 7 21.28 6.41 -4.85
N GLN A 8 21.66 6.96 -3.69
CA GLN A 8 23.01 6.76 -3.11
C GLN A 8 23.22 5.31 -2.67
N LEU A 9 22.25 4.70 -1.98
CA LEU A 9 22.28 3.28 -1.60
C LEU A 9 22.43 2.36 -2.82
N PHE A 10 21.68 2.61 -3.88
CA PHE A 10 21.79 1.85 -5.13
C PHE A 10 23.17 2.01 -5.78
N SER A 11 23.74 3.21 -5.77
CA SER A 11 25.08 3.46 -6.28
C SER A 11 26.14 2.74 -5.45
N ASN A 12 26.04 2.79 -4.13
CA ASN A 12 26.95 2.09 -3.22
C ASN A 12 26.85 0.56 -3.36
N TYR A 13 25.63 0.04 -3.58
CA TYR A 13 25.42 -1.39 -3.86
C TYR A 13 26.10 -1.82 -5.16
N ILE A 14 25.92 -1.04 -6.24
CA ILE A 14 26.54 -1.31 -7.54
C ILE A 14 28.08 -1.29 -7.41
N GLU A 15 28.64 -0.29 -6.72
CA GLU A 15 30.08 -0.18 -6.51
C GLU A 15 30.66 -1.38 -5.74
N LYS A 16 29.91 -1.88 -4.75
CA LYS A 16 30.32 -3.02 -3.92
C LYS A 16 29.87 -4.38 -4.46
N PHE A 17 29.20 -4.44 -5.60
CA PHE A 17 28.55 -5.65 -6.09
C PHE A 17 29.50 -6.84 -6.22
N GLU A 18 30.67 -6.66 -6.81
CA GLU A 18 31.69 -7.71 -6.94
C GLU A 18 32.22 -8.16 -5.58
N TYR A 19 32.39 -7.23 -4.63
CA TYR A 19 32.83 -7.55 -3.27
C TYR A 19 31.78 -8.37 -2.51
N ILE A 20 30.52 -7.99 -2.59
CA ILE A 20 29.39 -8.65 -1.91
C ILE A 20 29.19 -10.07 -2.47
N ASN A 21 29.46 -10.27 -3.74
CA ASN A 21 29.21 -11.55 -4.43
C ASN A 21 30.50 -12.34 -4.74
N ASN A 22 31.64 -11.99 -4.15
CA ASN A 22 32.84 -12.79 -4.27
C ASN A 22 32.69 -14.14 -3.51
N PRO A 23 33.57 -15.12 -3.75
CA PRO A 23 33.46 -16.44 -3.12
C PRO A 23 33.46 -16.47 -1.58
N ASP A 24 34.02 -15.42 -0.93
CA ASP A 24 34.10 -15.35 0.53
C ASP A 24 32.76 -14.93 1.18
N PHE A 25 31.99 -14.09 0.49
CA PHE A 25 30.68 -13.60 0.97
C PHE A 25 29.51 -14.22 0.24
N ASN A 26 29.59 -14.30 -1.09
CA ASN A 26 28.65 -14.97 -1.99
C ASN A 26 27.16 -14.70 -1.69
N GLU A 27 26.74 -13.43 -1.57
CA GLU A 27 25.34 -13.11 -1.28
C GLU A 27 24.36 -13.58 -2.40
N THR A 28 24.88 -13.93 -3.57
CA THR A 28 24.11 -14.60 -4.64
C THR A 28 23.49 -15.92 -4.18
N TYR A 29 24.02 -16.57 -3.13
CA TYR A 29 23.43 -17.77 -2.54
C TYR A 29 21.94 -17.61 -2.17
N LYS A 30 21.47 -16.40 -1.90
CA LYS A 30 20.05 -16.15 -1.55
C LYS A 30 19.10 -16.61 -2.66
N TRP A 31 19.46 -16.31 -3.92
CA TRP A 31 18.67 -16.74 -5.08
C TRP A 31 18.75 -18.26 -5.30
N ALA A 32 19.92 -18.86 -5.09
CA ALA A 32 20.07 -20.30 -5.15
C ALA A 32 19.26 -21.00 -4.06
N VAL A 33 19.27 -20.49 -2.82
CA VAL A 33 18.49 -21.06 -1.71
C VAL A 33 16.99 -20.99 -1.99
N VAL A 34 16.49 -19.87 -2.54
CA VAL A 34 15.07 -19.75 -2.91
C VAL A 34 14.68 -20.82 -3.93
N GLU A 35 15.48 -21.01 -4.97
CA GLU A 35 15.20 -22.03 -6.00
C GLU A 35 15.23 -23.43 -5.42
N GLN A 36 16.32 -23.80 -4.71
CA GLN A 36 16.47 -25.11 -4.10
C GLN A 36 15.38 -25.43 -3.06
N TYR A 37 14.95 -24.43 -2.28
CA TYR A 37 13.85 -24.60 -1.34
C TYR A 37 12.57 -24.97 -2.07
N ARG A 38 12.20 -24.23 -3.12
CA ARG A 38 10.99 -24.45 -3.90
C ARG A 38 10.97 -25.81 -4.59
N GLU A 39 12.11 -26.27 -5.08
CA GLU A 39 12.25 -27.61 -5.67
C GLU A 39 12.14 -28.75 -4.64
N SER A 40 12.65 -28.51 -3.43
CA SER A 40 12.77 -29.57 -2.39
C SER A 40 11.58 -29.64 -1.45
N PHE A 41 10.84 -28.51 -1.25
CA PHE A 41 9.74 -28.45 -0.29
C PHE A 41 8.49 -29.15 -0.84
N ASN A 42 8.10 -30.26 -0.22
CA ASN A 42 6.94 -31.04 -0.64
C ASN A 42 6.10 -31.48 0.57
N LEU A 43 4.93 -30.88 0.74
CA LEU A 43 4.01 -31.23 1.84
C LEU A 43 3.40 -32.63 1.71
N ASP A 44 3.43 -33.25 0.53
CA ASP A 44 2.90 -34.57 0.31
C ASP A 44 3.98 -35.69 0.46
N ALA A 45 5.20 -35.32 0.89
CA ALA A 45 6.26 -36.27 1.18
C ALA A 45 5.80 -37.30 2.23
N PRO A 46 6.06 -38.61 2.02
CA PRO A 46 5.68 -39.67 2.98
C PRO A 46 6.30 -39.48 4.37
N ASP A 47 7.56 -39.05 4.43
CA ASP A 47 8.24 -38.63 5.65
C ASP A 47 8.43 -37.12 5.65
N LEU A 48 7.48 -36.42 6.27
CA LEU A 48 7.51 -34.95 6.37
C LEU A 48 8.74 -34.46 7.14
N SER A 49 9.13 -35.13 8.21
CA SER A 49 10.28 -34.74 9.03
C SER A 49 11.59 -34.83 8.26
N ALA A 50 11.79 -35.91 7.53
CA ALA A 50 12.98 -36.08 6.68
C ALA A 50 13.03 -35.02 5.57
N MET A 51 11.92 -34.75 4.90
CA MET A 51 11.82 -33.68 3.90
C MET A 51 12.14 -32.31 4.49
N LEU A 52 11.52 -31.95 5.61
CA LEU A 52 11.78 -30.67 6.29
C LEU A 52 13.24 -30.56 6.76
N TYR A 53 13.87 -31.65 7.15
CA TYR A 53 15.30 -31.68 7.54
C TYR A 53 16.21 -31.31 6.37
N GLU A 54 15.96 -31.89 5.18
CA GLU A 54 16.74 -31.57 3.99
C GLU A 54 16.55 -30.12 3.57
N VAL A 55 15.32 -29.62 3.58
CA VAL A 55 15.00 -28.20 3.30
C VAL A 55 15.62 -27.26 4.33
N TRP A 56 15.64 -27.65 5.61
CA TRP A 56 16.32 -26.88 6.64
C TRP A 56 17.81 -26.70 6.33
N LYS A 57 18.53 -27.74 5.95
CA LYS A 57 19.97 -27.66 5.59
C LYS A 57 20.23 -26.67 4.46
N ILE A 58 19.31 -26.56 3.51
CA ILE A 58 19.39 -25.60 2.40
C ILE A 58 19.19 -24.15 2.91
N SER A 59 18.24 -23.94 3.80
CA SER A 59 17.70 -22.61 4.12
C SER A 59 18.09 -22.06 5.50
N GLU A 60 18.86 -22.83 6.31
CA GLU A 60 19.16 -22.46 7.69
C GLU A 60 19.79 -21.06 7.85
N ASN A 61 20.68 -20.68 6.92
CA ASN A 61 21.34 -19.37 6.96
C ASN A 61 20.38 -18.18 6.80
N LEU A 62 19.24 -18.37 6.14
CA LEU A 62 18.25 -17.33 5.91
C LEU A 62 17.13 -17.36 6.94
N ILE A 63 16.76 -18.53 7.46
CA ILE A 63 15.64 -18.71 8.40
C ILE A 63 16.13 -18.79 9.83
N ASP A 64 17.01 -19.75 10.13
CA ASP A 64 17.41 -20.07 11.48
C ASP A 64 18.58 -19.22 11.95
N SER A 65 18.49 -18.68 13.15
CA SER A 65 19.66 -18.21 13.86
C SER A 65 20.28 -19.36 14.63
N ALA A 66 21.58 -19.27 14.93
CA ALA A 66 22.28 -20.24 15.76
C ALA A 66 21.58 -20.47 17.12
N ASN A 67 20.78 -19.54 17.57
CA ASN A 67 20.15 -19.51 18.87
C ASN A 67 18.68 -19.99 18.88
N GLN A 68 17.85 -19.63 17.90
CA GLN A 68 16.40 -19.83 18.01
C GLN A 68 15.87 -21.04 17.25
N GLN A 69 16.47 -21.39 16.12
CA GLN A 69 16.16 -22.58 15.31
C GLN A 69 14.64 -22.83 15.08
N PRO A 70 13.88 -21.83 14.62
CA PRO A 70 12.43 -21.95 14.46
C PRO A 70 12.03 -22.99 13.41
N PHE A 71 12.81 -23.16 12.32
CA PHE A 71 12.52 -24.16 11.30
C PHE A 71 12.89 -25.58 11.76
N TYR A 72 14.02 -25.74 12.45
CA TYR A 72 14.39 -27.03 13.02
C TYR A 72 13.38 -27.52 14.08
N ALA A 73 12.68 -26.61 14.75
CA ALA A 73 11.56 -26.95 15.62
C ALA A 73 10.47 -27.71 14.86
N LEU A 74 10.12 -27.28 13.65
CA LEU A 74 9.10 -27.93 12.82
C LEU A 74 9.56 -29.30 12.33
N VAL A 75 10.87 -29.47 12.04
CA VAL A 75 11.47 -30.80 11.79
C VAL A 75 11.22 -31.73 12.98
N THR A 76 11.45 -31.22 14.20
CA THR A 76 11.25 -32.00 15.44
C THR A 76 9.78 -32.32 15.67
N TYR A 77 8.88 -31.36 15.50
CA TYR A 77 7.45 -31.56 15.69
C TYR A 77 6.84 -32.50 14.64
N ALA A 78 7.35 -32.46 13.41
CA ALA A 78 6.89 -33.35 12.34
C ALA A 78 7.23 -34.84 12.57
N LYS A 79 8.19 -35.16 13.44
CA LYS A 79 8.45 -36.56 13.86
C LYS A 79 7.30 -37.12 14.68
N GLU A 80 6.69 -36.27 15.51
CA GLU A 80 5.67 -36.65 16.48
C GLU A 80 4.25 -36.45 15.92
N GLU A 81 4.03 -35.30 15.24
CA GLU A 81 2.74 -34.92 14.69
C GLU A 81 2.84 -34.43 13.24
N PRO A 82 3.19 -35.28 12.28
CA PRO A 82 3.41 -34.89 10.88
C PRO A 82 2.16 -34.22 10.27
N GLU A 83 0.97 -34.75 10.53
CA GLU A 83 -0.27 -34.17 9.98
C GLU A 83 -0.63 -32.81 10.58
N THR A 84 -0.30 -32.58 11.85
CA THR A 84 -0.47 -31.26 12.47
C THR A 84 0.42 -30.23 11.79
N VAL A 85 1.71 -30.53 11.60
CA VAL A 85 2.68 -29.65 10.92
C VAL A 85 2.29 -29.45 9.45
N ARG A 86 1.89 -30.51 8.75
CA ARG A 86 1.38 -30.43 7.37
C ARG A 86 0.20 -29.46 7.25
N ASN A 87 -0.76 -29.58 8.14
CA ASN A 87 -1.93 -28.71 8.17
C ASN A 87 -1.61 -27.24 8.55
N MET A 88 -0.58 -27.01 9.38
CA MET A 88 -0.09 -25.66 9.66
C MET A 88 0.40 -24.99 8.36
N TYR A 89 1.22 -25.66 7.58
CA TYR A 89 1.72 -25.15 6.31
C TYR A 89 0.61 -25.01 5.26
N ARG A 90 -0.29 -25.98 5.12
CA ARG A 90 -1.43 -25.87 4.20
C ARG A 90 -2.32 -24.67 4.49
N LYS A 91 -2.56 -24.36 5.77
CA LYS A 91 -3.32 -23.17 6.17
C LYS A 91 -2.54 -21.89 5.93
N LEU A 92 -1.23 -21.88 6.17
CA LEU A 92 -0.37 -20.74 5.93
C LEU A 92 -0.34 -20.37 4.44
N PHE A 93 -0.19 -21.39 3.57
CA PHE A 93 -0.05 -21.24 2.13
C PHE A 93 -1.39 -21.18 1.36
N ALA A 94 -2.52 -21.34 2.06
CA ALA A 94 -3.82 -21.20 1.42
C ALA A 94 -3.95 -19.80 0.78
N ASP A 95 -4.65 -19.72 -0.34
CA ASP A 95 -4.89 -18.46 -1.02
C ASP A 95 -5.58 -17.45 -0.10
N ASP A 96 -5.12 -16.21 -0.12
CA ASP A 96 -5.69 -15.08 0.61
C ASP A 96 -6.21 -13.97 -0.31
N GLY A 97 -6.17 -14.21 -1.62
CA GLY A 97 -6.60 -13.22 -2.61
C GLY A 97 -5.77 -11.92 -2.58
N GLY A 98 -4.56 -11.95 -1.98
CA GLY A 98 -3.71 -10.77 -1.79
C GLY A 98 -4.09 -9.91 -0.58
N ASP A 99 -5.05 -10.34 0.24
CA ASP A 99 -5.44 -9.61 1.45
C ASP A 99 -4.41 -9.79 2.58
N LEU A 100 -3.66 -8.72 2.86
CA LEU A 100 -2.61 -8.72 3.88
C LEU A 100 -3.15 -8.88 5.31
N ALA A 101 -4.41 -8.53 5.59
CA ALA A 101 -5.02 -8.77 6.89
C ALA A 101 -5.29 -10.27 7.10
N ILE A 102 -5.78 -10.97 6.06
CA ILE A 102 -5.95 -12.42 6.08
C ILE A 102 -4.58 -13.10 6.22
N ARG A 103 -3.56 -12.63 5.46
CA ARG A 103 -2.19 -13.16 5.54
C ARG A 103 -1.59 -12.99 6.93
N GLN A 104 -1.74 -11.82 7.54
CA GLN A 104 -1.30 -11.57 8.91
C GLN A 104 -1.99 -12.49 9.92
N ALA A 105 -3.29 -12.73 9.77
CA ALA A 105 -4.02 -13.65 10.63
C ALA A 105 -3.50 -15.10 10.51
N LYS A 106 -3.15 -15.56 9.30
CA LYS A 106 -2.52 -16.88 9.08
C LYS A 106 -1.14 -16.98 9.76
N ILE A 107 -0.33 -15.92 9.67
CA ILE A 107 0.97 -15.85 10.37
C ILE A 107 0.77 -16.04 11.87
N TYR A 108 -0.17 -15.32 12.48
CA TYR A 108 -0.44 -15.46 13.91
C TYR A 108 -0.98 -16.84 14.28
N ALA A 109 -1.88 -17.40 13.48
CA ALA A 109 -2.39 -18.76 13.72
C ALA A 109 -1.27 -19.83 13.64
N PHE A 110 -0.32 -19.68 12.73
CA PHE A 110 0.85 -20.55 12.63
C PHE A 110 1.74 -20.42 13.88
N ILE A 111 2.03 -19.20 14.32
CA ILE A 111 2.82 -18.93 15.52
C ILE A 111 2.16 -19.55 16.76
N GLN A 112 0.87 -19.33 16.96
CA GLN A 112 0.12 -19.90 18.09
C GLN A 112 0.18 -21.43 18.09
N LYS A 113 -0.01 -22.06 16.93
CA LYS A 113 0.05 -23.52 16.82
C LYS A 113 1.47 -24.06 17.07
N SER A 114 2.49 -23.33 16.62
CA SER A 114 3.88 -23.67 16.93
C SER A 114 4.19 -23.60 18.43
N GLU A 115 3.66 -22.60 19.15
CA GLU A 115 3.83 -22.47 20.59
C GLU A 115 3.11 -23.60 21.36
N GLU A 116 1.95 -24.07 20.89
CA GLU A 116 1.28 -25.26 21.46
C GLU A 116 2.17 -26.52 21.32
N LEU A 117 2.75 -26.72 20.14
CA LEU A 117 3.66 -27.85 19.88
C LEU A 117 4.94 -27.72 20.73
N LYS A 118 5.50 -26.53 20.84
CA LYS A 118 6.64 -26.26 21.71
C LYS A 118 6.35 -26.57 23.18
N ALA A 119 5.21 -26.15 23.70
CA ALA A 119 4.81 -26.47 25.07
C ALA A 119 4.69 -27.97 25.32
N LYS A 120 4.31 -28.73 24.28
CA LYS A 120 4.18 -30.20 24.36
C LYS A 120 5.50 -30.94 24.23
N TYR A 121 6.34 -30.58 23.25
CA TYR A 121 7.52 -31.36 22.85
C TYR A 121 8.86 -30.76 23.29
N ALA A 122 8.90 -29.49 23.65
CA ALA A 122 10.10 -28.79 24.12
C ALA A 122 9.80 -27.83 25.28
N PRO A 123 9.10 -28.28 26.36
CA PRO A 123 8.69 -27.39 27.44
C PRO A 123 9.91 -26.75 28.10
N GLY A 124 9.84 -25.44 28.32
CA GLY A 124 10.93 -24.68 28.93
C GLY A 124 12.13 -24.39 28.04
N SER A 125 12.14 -24.86 26.80
CA SER A 125 13.20 -24.53 25.86
C SER A 125 13.14 -23.07 25.46
N TRP A 126 14.26 -22.37 25.50
CA TRP A 126 14.42 -21.03 24.96
C TRP A 126 14.60 -21.03 23.43
N ARG A 127 14.87 -22.20 22.86
CA ARG A 127 14.92 -22.43 21.40
C ARG A 127 13.54 -22.78 20.86
N TYR A 128 13.46 -22.97 19.55
CA TYR A 128 12.28 -23.47 18.85
C TYR A 128 11.08 -22.52 18.87
N THR A 129 11.37 -21.22 18.94
CA THR A 129 10.32 -20.20 18.89
C THR A 129 10.12 -19.71 17.48
N ASN A 130 8.94 -19.93 16.94
CA ASN A 130 8.49 -19.29 15.72
C ASN A 130 7.92 -17.90 16.03
N ASP A 131 8.30 -16.93 15.25
CA ASP A 131 7.78 -15.57 15.31
C ASP A 131 7.47 -15.05 13.88
N GLN A 132 7.10 -13.79 13.75
CA GLN A 132 6.78 -13.19 12.46
C GLN A 132 7.92 -13.34 11.45
N ARG A 133 9.18 -13.24 11.89
CA ARG A 133 10.36 -13.33 11.02
C ARG A 133 10.46 -14.69 10.36
N SER A 134 10.34 -15.76 11.14
CA SER A 134 10.42 -17.11 10.62
C SER A 134 9.22 -17.47 9.73
N VAL A 135 8.00 -17.11 10.16
CA VAL A 135 6.80 -17.46 9.39
C VAL A 135 6.70 -16.67 8.09
N MET A 136 7.13 -15.40 8.09
CA MET A 136 7.26 -14.62 6.85
C MET A 136 8.32 -15.21 5.91
N ALA A 137 9.40 -15.79 6.45
CA ALA A 137 10.37 -16.51 5.63
C ALA A 137 9.77 -17.74 4.95
N TYR A 138 8.92 -18.51 5.66
CA TYR A 138 8.21 -19.65 5.06
C TYR A 138 7.29 -19.22 3.91
N LEU A 139 6.56 -18.14 4.08
CA LEU A 139 5.73 -17.54 3.02
C LEU A 139 6.58 -17.08 1.84
N PHE A 140 7.68 -16.40 2.11
CA PHE A 140 8.57 -15.90 1.07
C PHE A 140 9.18 -17.04 0.25
N PHE A 141 9.68 -18.09 0.88
CA PHE A 141 10.25 -19.23 0.15
C PHE A 141 9.21 -20.01 -0.66
N HIS A 142 7.98 -20.08 -0.15
CA HIS A 142 6.88 -20.73 -0.87
C HIS A 142 6.42 -19.92 -2.09
N ASP A 143 6.29 -18.61 -1.91
CA ASP A 143 5.80 -17.69 -2.93
C ASP A 143 6.55 -16.34 -2.83
N PRO A 144 7.77 -16.27 -3.40
CA PRO A 144 8.60 -15.07 -3.34
C PRO A 144 8.02 -13.89 -4.15
N GLU A 145 7.15 -14.13 -5.13
CA GLU A 145 6.53 -13.09 -5.94
C GLU A 145 5.56 -12.19 -5.14
N HIS A 146 4.97 -12.72 -4.05
CA HIS A 146 3.95 -12.03 -3.28
C HIS A 146 4.33 -11.80 -1.81
N ASN A 147 5.55 -12.16 -1.41
CA ASN A 147 6.00 -12.05 -0.03
C ASN A 147 7.38 -11.41 0.08
N TYR A 148 7.69 -10.92 1.28
CA TYR A 148 8.99 -10.32 1.61
C TYR A 148 9.62 -11.00 2.83
N LEU A 149 10.94 -11.19 2.79
CA LEU A 149 11.72 -11.59 3.96
C LEU A 149 11.83 -10.43 4.94
N TYR A 150 11.81 -10.75 6.24
CA TYR A 150 11.90 -9.77 7.30
C TYR A 150 13.04 -10.06 8.27
N LYS A 151 14.01 -9.17 8.35
CA LYS A 151 15.06 -9.14 9.36
C LYS A 151 14.94 -7.80 10.12
N SER A 152 14.48 -7.87 11.36
CA SER A 152 14.03 -6.70 12.12
C SER A 152 15.08 -5.57 12.21
N THR A 153 16.31 -5.90 12.60
CA THR A 153 17.37 -4.90 12.78
C THR A 153 17.70 -4.20 11.46
N GLN A 154 17.90 -4.97 10.39
CA GLN A 154 18.24 -4.44 9.08
C GLN A 154 17.11 -3.59 8.50
N ALA A 155 15.87 -4.05 8.65
CA ALA A 155 14.70 -3.34 8.14
C ALA A 155 14.49 -1.99 8.84
N HIS A 156 14.66 -1.91 10.17
CA HIS A 156 14.52 -0.65 10.91
C HIS A 156 15.62 0.34 10.56
N GLU A 157 16.87 -0.13 10.47
CA GLU A 157 18.00 0.71 10.07
C GLU A 157 17.82 1.26 8.65
N PHE A 158 17.39 0.39 7.73
CA PHE A 158 17.08 0.79 6.36
C PHE A 158 15.97 1.84 6.31
N ALA A 159 14.88 1.62 7.04
CA ALA A 159 13.76 2.54 7.11
C ALA A 159 14.17 3.93 7.61
N ASP A 160 14.99 3.98 8.67
CA ASP A 160 15.52 5.24 9.21
C ASP A 160 16.38 5.95 8.15
N CYS A 161 17.25 5.23 7.43
CA CYS A 161 18.08 5.80 6.39
C CYS A 161 17.26 6.43 5.24
N VAL A 162 16.19 5.77 4.81
CA VAL A 162 15.38 6.23 3.68
C VAL A 162 14.19 7.09 4.06
N ASP A 163 14.09 7.55 5.31
CA ASP A 163 12.98 8.32 5.85
C ASP A 163 11.61 7.61 5.70
N PHE A 164 11.58 6.28 5.81
CA PHE A 164 10.32 5.56 5.95
C PHE A 164 9.95 5.52 7.44
N LEU A 165 9.14 6.47 7.88
CA LEU A 165 8.87 6.73 9.30
C LEU A 165 7.62 6.04 9.86
N ASP A 166 6.90 5.30 9.02
CA ASP A 166 5.77 4.52 9.48
C ASP A 166 6.25 3.31 10.29
N ASP A 167 5.49 3.00 11.34
CA ASP A 167 5.86 2.01 12.34
C ASP A 167 5.05 0.74 12.13
N TRP A 168 5.70 -0.32 11.68
CA TRP A 168 5.08 -1.63 11.56
C TRP A 168 5.04 -2.42 12.88
N GLY A 169 5.51 -1.83 13.97
CA GLY A 169 5.45 -2.47 15.29
C GLY A 169 6.35 -3.69 15.44
N SER A 170 6.05 -4.50 16.43
CA SER A 170 6.76 -5.75 16.72
C SER A 170 5.87 -6.73 17.48
N GLY A 171 6.21 -8.02 17.50
CA GLY A 171 5.46 -9.04 18.21
C GLY A 171 3.98 -9.03 17.83
N ALA A 172 3.08 -9.05 18.80
CA ALA A 172 1.63 -9.04 18.56
C ALA A 172 1.10 -7.75 17.89
N ASN A 173 1.88 -6.67 17.89
CA ASN A 173 1.52 -5.40 17.27
C ASN A 173 2.18 -5.21 15.87
N PHE A 174 2.78 -6.26 15.31
CA PHE A 174 3.38 -6.18 13.99
C PHE A 174 2.30 -5.98 12.92
N LYS A 175 2.53 -5.02 12.02
CA LYS A 175 1.64 -4.65 10.92
C LYS A 175 2.29 -5.05 9.60
N LEU A 176 1.83 -6.15 9.04
CA LEU A 176 2.36 -6.71 7.80
C LEU A 176 2.22 -5.75 6.62
N ASP A 177 1.08 -5.09 6.50
CA ASP A 177 0.75 -4.13 5.46
C ASP A 177 1.72 -2.95 5.43
N VAL A 178 2.11 -2.44 6.60
CA VAL A 178 3.08 -1.33 6.69
C VAL A 178 4.48 -1.76 6.26
N TYR A 179 4.93 -2.94 6.67
CA TYR A 179 6.23 -3.47 6.24
C TYR A 179 6.25 -3.76 4.73
N TYR A 180 5.20 -4.39 4.21
CA TYR A 180 5.09 -4.69 2.77
C TYR A 180 5.06 -3.40 1.95
N ARG A 181 4.34 -2.38 2.37
CA ARG A 181 4.36 -1.08 1.70
C ARG A 181 5.77 -0.47 1.62
N MET A 182 6.58 -0.59 2.68
CA MET A 182 7.99 -0.17 2.62
C MET A 182 8.75 -0.95 1.54
N CYS A 183 8.58 -2.26 1.48
CA CYS A 183 9.24 -3.09 0.47
C CYS A 183 8.74 -2.78 -0.95
N ASP A 184 7.44 -2.55 -1.13
CA ASP A 184 6.83 -2.18 -2.42
C ASP A 184 7.38 -0.84 -2.94
N GLU A 185 7.51 0.17 -2.06
CA GLU A 185 8.12 1.46 -2.41
C GLU A 185 9.60 1.32 -2.79
N LEU A 186 10.34 0.42 -2.11
CA LEU A 186 11.71 0.09 -2.46
C LEU A 186 11.78 -0.58 -3.84
N VAL A 187 10.98 -1.60 -4.09
CA VAL A 187 10.92 -2.30 -5.39
C VAL A 187 10.54 -1.34 -6.52
N ALA A 188 9.55 -0.48 -6.31
CA ALA A 188 9.18 0.54 -7.29
C ALA A 188 10.37 1.46 -7.62
N SER A 189 11.13 1.89 -6.59
CA SER A 189 12.30 2.74 -6.77
C SER A 189 13.46 2.02 -7.46
N MET A 190 13.65 0.71 -7.21
CA MET A 190 14.64 -0.12 -7.90
C MET A 190 14.33 -0.23 -9.39
N LYS A 191 13.08 -0.46 -9.77
CA LYS A 191 12.62 -0.54 -11.16
C LYS A 191 12.86 0.76 -11.93
N GLU A 192 12.89 1.90 -11.24
CA GLU A 192 13.23 3.21 -11.80
C GLU A 192 14.75 3.44 -11.96
N PHE A 193 15.63 2.50 -11.57
CA PHE A 193 17.09 2.66 -11.58
C PHE A 193 17.78 1.62 -12.51
N PRO A 194 17.85 1.87 -13.83
CA PRO A 194 18.26 0.89 -14.83
C PRO A 194 19.63 0.25 -14.59
N LYS A 195 20.60 1.02 -14.05
CA LYS A 195 21.93 0.50 -13.76
C LYS A 195 21.92 -0.54 -12.64
N LEU A 196 21.05 -0.39 -11.64
CA LEU A 196 20.88 -1.41 -10.60
C LEU A 196 20.29 -2.70 -11.18
N ILE A 197 19.29 -2.59 -12.04
CA ILE A 197 18.69 -3.75 -12.71
C ILE A 197 19.72 -4.47 -13.58
N GLN A 198 20.50 -3.72 -14.36
CA GLN A 198 21.58 -4.31 -15.16
C GLN A 198 22.61 -5.04 -14.29
N THR A 199 23.05 -4.44 -13.19
CA THR A 199 23.96 -5.07 -12.22
C THR A 199 23.35 -6.30 -11.58
N HIS A 200 22.06 -6.24 -11.22
CA HIS A 200 21.35 -7.42 -10.71
C HIS A 200 21.31 -8.55 -11.75
N MET A 201 21.01 -8.24 -13.00
CA MET A 201 20.93 -9.25 -14.09
C MET A 201 22.25 -9.91 -14.38
N SER A 202 23.40 -9.24 -14.23
CA SER A 202 24.72 -9.87 -14.42
C SER A 202 25.00 -11.03 -13.46
N ARG A 203 24.28 -11.09 -12.33
CA ARG A 203 24.32 -12.23 -11.38
C ARG A 203 24.01 -13.58 -12.04
N TYR A 204 23.13 -13.57 -13.03
CA TYR A 204 22.68 -14.79 -13.73
C TYR A 204 23.66 -15.24 -14.83
N GLU A 205 24.58 -14.37 -15.27
CA GLU A 205 25.51 -14.66 -16.36
C GLU A 205 26.73 -15.48 -15.93
N ASP A 206 27.20 -15.26 -14.69
CA ASP A 206 28.48 -15.79 -14.20
C ASP A 206 28.32 -17.00 -13.24
N THR A 207 27.13 -17.51 -13.04
CA THR A 207 26.87 -18.62 -12.09
C THR A 207 26.64 -19.94 -12.83
N LYS A 208 27.11 -21.04 -12.20
CA LYS A 208 26.75 -22.40 -12.59
C LYS A 208 25.58 -22.94 -11.80
N GLU A 209 25.19 -22.26 -10.73
CA GLU A 209 24.06 -22.63 -9.89
C GLU A 209 22.76 -22.17 -10.54
N GLN A 210 21.71 -22.94 -10.36
CA GLN A 210 20.37 -22.52 -10.74
C GLN A 210 19.89 -21.49 -9.74
N LEU A 211 19.59 -20.30 -10.23
CA LEU A 211 19.09 -19.18 -9.42
C LEU A 211 17.63 -18.96 -9.69
N TYR A 212 16.90 -18.64 -8.65
CA TYR A 212 15.52 -18.16 -8.75
C TYR A 212 15.46 -16.90 -9.63
N GLU A 213 14.59 -16.90 -10.62
CA GLU A 213 14.34 -15.73 -11.50
C GLU A 213 13.48 -14.70 -10.77
N ASP A 214 14.12 -13.74 -10.12
CA ASP A 214 13.51 -12.71 -9.25
C ASP A 214 12.85 -11.58 -10.06
N THR A 215 11.82 -11.90 -10.83
CA THR A 215 11.10 -10.93 -11.69
C THR A 215 10.42 -9.84 -10.89
N GLY A 216 9.94 -10.16 -9.70
CA GLY A 216 9.36 -9.24 -8.73
C GLY A 216 10.38 -8.32 -8.06
N LEU A 217 11.67 -8.68 -8.05
CA LEU A 217 12.76 -8.05 -7.31
C LEU A 217 12.61 -8.15 -5.78
N HIS A 218 11.90 -9.15 -5.29
CA HIS A 218 11.67 -9.31 -3.85
C HIS A 218 12.90 -9.88 -3.12
N VAL A 219 13.66 -10.77 -3.78
CA VAL A 219 14.95 -11.24 -3.26
C VAL A 219 15.96 -10.09 -3.27
N LEU A 220 15.99 -9.29 -4.35
CA LEU A 220 16.85 -8.11 -4.44
C LEU A 220 16.50 -7.06 -3.38
N ALA A 221 15.20 -6.84 -3.11
CA ALA A 221 14.77 -5.92 -2.05
C ALA A 221 15.26 -6.38 -0.68
N PHE A 222 15.14 -7.66 -0.38
CA PHE A 222 15.72 -8.21 0.85
C PHE A 222 17.25 -8.09 0.89
N ASP A 223 17.92 -8.42 -0.22
CA ASP A 223 19.38 -8.31 -0.31
C ASP A 223 19.86 -6.86 -0.13
N MET A 224 19.17 -5.89 -0.71
CA MET A 224 19.45 -4.45 -0.52
C MET A 224 19.33 -4.05 0.95
N ILE A 225 18.22 -4.41 1.62
CA ILE A 225 18.01 -4.11 3.04
C ILE A 225 19.09 -4.74 3.91
N TYR A 226 19.40 -6.02 3.68
CA TYR A 226 20.38 -6.76 4.43
C TYR A 226 21.81 -6.23 4.20
N SER A 227 22.22 -6.11 2.94
CA SER A 227 23.54 -5.69 2.53
C SER A 227 23.85 -4.24 2.92
N SER A 228 22.83 -3.38 3.02
CA SER A 228 22.99 -2.01 3.47
C SER A 228 23.66 -1.91 4.84
N GLN A 229 23.26 -2.77 5.78
CA GLN A 229 23.86 -2.81 7.10
C GLN A 229 25.15 -3.64 7.14
N VAL A 230 25.12 -4.84 6.55
CA VAL A 230 26.22 -5.81 6.68
C VAL A 230 27.47 -5.36 5.94
N TYR A 231 27.31 -4.73 4.78
CA TYR A 231 28.41 -4.24 3.94
C TYR A 231 28.55 -2.72 3.96
N ASN A 232 27.92 -2.05 4.93
CA ASN A 232 28.01 -0.59 5.10
C ASN A 232 27.70 0.19 3.82
N LEU A 233 26.54 -0.08 3.19
CA LEU A 233 26.08 0.71 2.04
C LEU A 233 25.61 2.11 2.46
N TYR A 234 25.51 2.38 3.74
CA TYR A 234 25.19 3.70 4.31
C TYR A 234 26.35 4.68 4.25
N ASP A 235 27.54 4.24 3.80
CA ASP A 235 28.72 5.10 3.70
C ASP A 235 28.45 6.35 2.85
N GLY A 236 28.82 7.50 3.38
CA GLY A 236 28.57 8.81 2.76
C GLY A 236 27.14 9.32 2.84
N ILE A 237 26.18 8.56 3.45
CA ILE A 237 24.79 8.96 3.61
C ILE A 237 24.57 9.50 5.03
N GLN A 238 24.19 10.77 5.11
CA GLN A 238 23.79 11.35 6.41
C GLN A 238 22.30 11.13 6.65
N TYR A 239 21.98 10.46 7.75
CA TYR A 239 20.60 10.25 8.22
C TYR A 239 20.54 10.24 9.73
N SER A 240 19.32 10.29 10.27
CA SER A 240 19.05 10.28 11.72
C SER A 240 18.23 9.04 12.09
N HIS A 241 18.32 8.66 13.35
CA HIS A 241 17.44 7.64 13.93
C HIS A 241 16.29 8.35 14.68
N PRO A 242 15.16 8.64 14.04
CA PRO A 242 14.08 9.38 14.67
C PRO A 242 13.50 8.60 15.83
N LYS A 243 13.34 9.27 16.98
CA LYS A 243 12.77 8.66 18.16
C LYS A 243 11.25 8.54 18.04
N GLY A 244 10.64 7.67 18.85
CA GLY A 244 9.21 7.40 18.77
C GLY A 244 8.31 8.65 18.80
N ALA A 245 8.70 9.72 19.51
CA ALA A 245 7.98 10.99 19.52
C ALA A 245 8.01 11.71 18.15
N GLU A 246 9.15 11.68 17.45
CA GLU A 246 9.32 12.28 16.11
C GLU A 246 8.54 11.49 15.07
N LYS A 247 8.61 10.15 15.12
CA LYS A 247 7.80 9.26 14.26
C LYS A 247 6.31 9.47 14.49
N LYS A 248 5.88 9.69 15.74
CA LYS A 248 4.49 9.99 16.08
C LYS A 248 4.04 11.33 15.49
N LEU A 249 4.85 12.38 15.63
CA LEU A 249 4.54 13.71 15.11
C LEU A 249 4.46 13.70 13.57
N TYR A 250 5.33 12.94 12.91
CA TYR A 250 5.27 12.76 11.47
C TYR A 250 3.97 12.07 11.04
N ARG A 251 3.58 10.98 11.70
CA ARG A 251 2.30 10.29 11.41
C ARG A 251 1.11 11.23 11.55
N GLU A 252 1.04 11.99 12.65
CA GLU A 252 -0.03 12.97 12.85
C GLU A 252 -0.08 14.03 11.73
N ARG A 253 1.06 14.43 11.17
CA ARG A 253 1.12 15.34 10.01
C ARG A 253 0.60 14.67 8.73
N VAL A 254 0.99 13.43 8.47
CA VAL A 254 0.53 12.66 7.30
C VAL A 254 -0.98 12.43 7.37
N GLU A 255 -1.50 12.01 8.53
CA GLU A 255 -2.93 11.81 8.75
C GLU A 255 -3.74 13.10 8.52
N LYS A 256 -3.25 14.24 9.05
CA LYS A 256 -3.88 15.55 8.81
C LYS A 256 -3.84 15.95 7.34
N ALA A 257 -2.71 15.71 6.65
CA ALA A 257 -2.60 16.01 5.23
C ALA A 257 -3.54 15.14 4.37
N ALA A 258 -3.68 13.86 4.72
CA ALA A 258 -4.60 12.96 4.05
C ALA A 258 -6.07 13.39 4.26
N ALA A 259 -6.45 13.73 5.48
CA ALA A 259 -7.80 14.23 5.78
C ALA A 259 -8.11 15.54 5.06
N LEU A 260 -7.16 16.47 4.99
CA LEU A 260 -7.32 17.71 4.23
C LEU A 260 -7.46 17.46 2.73
N LYS A 261 -6.72 16.48 2.19
CA LYS A 261 -6.83 16.11 0.79
C LYS A 261 -8.20 15.53 0.46
N GLU A 262 -8.72 14.65 1.31
CA GLU A 262 -10.06 14.06 1.16
C GLU A 262 -11.16 15.14 1.17
N VAL A 263 -11.09 16.08 2.12
CA VAL A 263 -12.01 17.22 2.20
C VAL A 263 -11.93 18.10 0.94
N TYR A 264 -10.72 18.34 0.42
CA TYR A 264 -10.53 19.11 -0.80
C TYR A 264 -11.09 18.39 -2.04
N GLU A 265 -10.85 17.09 -2.17
CA GLU A 265 -11.37 16.27 -3.28
C GLU A 265 -12.91 16.22 -3.24
N GLN A 266 -13.50 16.09 -2.05
CA GLN A 266 -14.96 16.14 -1.89
C GLN A 266 -15.52 17.50 -2.28
N ALA A 267 -14.89 18.60 -1.83
CA ALA A 267 -15.31 19.96 -2.19
C ALA A 267 -15.21 20.22 -3.70
N GLN A 268 -14.19 19.69 -4.36
CA GLN A 268 -14.08 19.79 -5.82
C GLN A 268 -15.19 19.01 -6.54
N ALA A 269 -15.53 17.81 -6.06
CA ALA A 269 -16.60 16.99 -6.62
C ALA A 269 -17.97 17.70 -6.44
N ASP A 270 -18.23 18.26 -5.26
CA ASP A 270 -19.45 19.01 -4.97
C ASP A 270 -19.56 20.25 -5.85
N PHE A 271 -18.45 20.99 -6.04
CA PHE A 271 -18.41 22.14 -6.95
C PHE A 271 -18.71 21.77 -8.41
N ALA A 272 -18.12 20.68 -8.91
CA ALA A 272 -18.38 20.18 -10.25
C ALA A 272 -19.87 19.80 -10.42
N HIS A 273 -20.45 19.15 -9.44
CA HIS A 273 -21.87 18.80 -9.43
C HIS A 273 -22.79 20.04 -9.44
N LEU A 274 -22.46 21.09 -8.68
CA LEU A 274 -23.21 22.35 -8.67
C LEU A 274 -23.13 23.08 -10.02
N GLU A 275 -21.97 23.05 -10.69
CA GLU A 275 -21.82 23.60 -12.05
C GLU A 275 -22.65 22.82 -13.07
N GLU A 276 -22.75 21.49 -12.96
CA GLU A 276 -23.64 20.66 -13.79
C GLU A 276 -25.11 21.04 -13.59
N ILE A 277 -25.56 21.22 -12.34
CA ILE A 277 -26.91 21.67 -12.01
C ILE A 277 -27.18 23.07 -12.60
N ARG A 278 -26.22 23.98 -12.47
CA ARG A 278 -26.32 25.33 -13.07
C ARG A 278 -26.44 25.28 -14.58
N ALA A 279 -25.60 24.47 -15.25
CA ALA A 279 -25.65 24.27 -16.69
C ALA A 279 -27.00 23.69 -17.14
N ALA A 280 -27.54 22.70 -16.41
CA ALA A 280 -28.83 22.12 -16.68
C ALA A 280 -29.96 23.18 -16.60
N ILE A 281 -29.97 24.04 -15.57
CA ILE A 281 -30.95 25.15 -15.48
C ILE A 281 -30.81 26.08 -16.70
N LEU A 282 -29.60 26.46 -17.05
CA LEU A 282 -29.34 27.41 -18.15
C LEU A 282 -29.67 26.82 -19.52
N SER A 283 -29.58 25.48 -19.70
CA SER A 283 -29.95 24.81 -20.96
C SER A 283 -31.46 24.97 -21.30
N HIS A 284 -32.31 25.17 -20.32
CA HIS A 284 -33.74 25.39 -20.48
C HIS A 284 -34.12 26.86 -20.66
N LEU A 285 -33.16 27.80 -20.55
CA LEU A 285 -33.39 29.23 -20.58
C LEU A 285 -32.50 29.90 -21.61
N GLN A 286 -33.11 30.54 -22.58
CA GLN A 286 -32.42 31.33 -23.62
C GLN A 286 -33.20 32.66 -23.86
N VAL A 287 -32.55 33.62 -24.52
CA VAL A 287 -33.26 34.83 -24.99
C VAL A 287 -34.42 34.40 -25.87
N GLY A 288 -35.60 34.95 -25.59
CA GLY A 288 -36.87 34.53 -26.19
C GLY A 288 -37.67 33.52 -25.39
N SER A 289 -37.06 32.86 -24.37
CA SER A 289 -37.82 31.95 -23.49
C SER A 289 -38.82 32.71 -22.63
N SER A 290 -40.00 32.04 -22.44
CA SER A 290 -41.08 32.59 -21.61
C SER A 290 -40.82 32.36 -20.13
N LEU A 291 -40.98 33.36 -19.31
CA LEU A 291 -41.00 33.29 -17.84
C LEU A 291 -42.28 33.86 -17.26
N ILE A 292 -42.73 33.30 -16.14
CA ILE A 292 -43.91 33.78 -15.41
C ILE A 292 -43.48 34.38 -14.08
N HIS A 293 -43.70 35.63 -13.87
CA HIS A 293 -43.46 36.31 -12.58
C HIS A 293 -44.75 36.40 -11.76
N LYS A 294 -44.61 36.15 -10.45
CA LYS A 294 -45.77 36.16 -9.53
C LYS A 294 -46.63 37.43 -9.56
N VAL A 295 -46.02 38.61 -9.83
CA VAL A 295 -46.70 39.91 -9.83
C VAL A 295 -46.91 40.44 -11.24
N TYR A 296 -45.91 40.29 -12.15
CA TYR A 296 -45.92 40.90 -13.49
C TYR A 296 -46.53 39.99 -14.55
N GLY A 297 -46.84 38.73 -14.20
CA GLY A 297 -47.42 37.76 -15.13
C GLY A 297 -46.36 37.21 -16.10
N LYS A 298 -46.83 36.91 -17.32
CA LYS A 298 -45.98 36.30 -18.38
C LYS A 298 -45.08 37.37 -19.02
N GLY A 299 -43.82 37.02 -19.21
CA GLY A 299 -42.81 37.82 -19.88
C GLY A 299 -41.87 36.98 -20.70
N GLU A 300 -40.98 37.60 -21.45
CA GLU A 300 -39.99 36.98 -22.32
C GLU A 300 -38.59 37.42 -21.93
N ILE A 301 -37.62 36.54 -21.91
CA ILE A 301 -36.21 36.81 -21.60
C ILE A 301 -35.63 37.65 -22.76
N VAL A 302 -35.15 38.86 -22.43
CA VAL A 302 -34.49 39.76 -23.39
C VAL A 302 -32.97 39.79 -23.26
N SER A 303 -32.44 39.44 -22.08
CA SER A 303 -31.00 39.22 -21.89
C SER A 303 -30.72 38.23 -20.73
N LEU A 304 -29.59 37.51 -20.85
CA LEU A 304 -29.00 36.65 -19.82
C LEU A 304 -27.56 37.14 -19.59
N ASP A 305 -27.29 37.81 -18.47
CA ASP A 305 -25.99 38.41 -18.16
C ASP A 305 -25.42 37.77 -16.88
N GLY A 306 -24.68 36.69 -17.01
CA GLY A 306 -24.10 35.97 -15.87
C GLY A 306 -25.19 35.53 -14.87
N PRO A 307 -25.18 36.01 -13.61
CA PRO A 307 -26.17 35.61 -12.61
C PRO A 307 -27.55 36.26 -12.80
N SER A 308 -27.69 37.20 -13.73
CA SER A 308 -28.89 38.03 -13.92
C SER A 308 -29.65 37.67 -15.19
N VAL A 309 -30.97 37.80 -15.11
CA VAL A 309 -31.90 37.71 -16.26
C VAL A 309 -32.72 38.99 -16.37
N SER A 310 -32.84 39.54 -17.57
CA SER A 310 -33.77 40.66 -17.87
C SER A 310 -34.97 40.10 -18.61
N VAL A 311 -36.16 40.41 -18.12
CA VAL A 311 -37.45 39.92 -18.62
C VAL A 311 -38.33 41.08 -19.00
N GLN A 312 -38.80 41.09 -20.24
CA GLN A 312 -39.82 42.03 -20.71
C GLN A 312 -41.21 41.48 -20.42
N PHE A 313 -41.96 42.13 -19.57
CA PHE A 313 -43.36 41.77 -19.26
C PHE A 313 -44.33 42.61 -20.07
N GLN A 314 -45.43 42.02 -20.46
CA GLN A 314 -46.49 42.76 -21.19
C GLN A 314 -47.10 43.91 -20.40
N THR A 315 -47.05 43.83 -19.08
CA THR A 315 -47.58 44.81 -18.14
C THR A 315 -46.59 45.92 -17.76
N GLN A 316 -45.37 45.87 -18.26
CA GLN A 316 -44.29 46.80 -17.88
C GLN A 316 -43.71 47.48 -19.13
N PRO A 317 -43.44 48.81 -19.09
CA PRO A 317 -42.85 49.52 -20.21
C PRO A 317 -41.37 49.09 -20.46
N ASP A 318 -40.63 48.80 -19.39
CA ASP A 318 -39.21 48.48 -19.43
C ASP A 318 -38.94 47.06 -18.92
N PRO A 319 -37.88 46.36 -19.42
CA PRO A 319 -37.45 45.08 -18.90
C PRO A 319 -37.09 45.15 -17.42
N LYS A 320 -37.44 44.11 -16.66
CA LYS A 320 -37.08 43.99 -15.24
C LYS A 320 -35.95 43.01 -15.08
N LYS A 321 -34.93 43.41 -14.31
CA LYS A 321 -33.75 42.58 -14.04
C LYS A 321 -33.92 41.79 -12.72
N PHE A 322 -33.62 40.50 -12.75
CA PHE A 322 -33.71 39.60 -11.61
C PHE A 322 -32.40 38.78 -11.46
N MET A 323 -32.09 38.41 -10.22
CA MET A 323 -31.10 37.36 -9.98
C MET A 323 -31.73 36.02 -10.33
N LEU A 324 -31.22 35.35 -11.35
CA LEU A 324 -31.88 34.17 -11.97
C LEU A 324 -32.13 33.04 -10.97
N ILE A 325 -31.06 32.51 -10.37
CA ILE A 325 -31.11 31.39 -9.46
C ILE A 325 -31.97 31.68 -8.23
N SER A 326 -31.75 32.84 -7.61
CA SER A 326 -32.52 33.27 -6.44
C SER A 326 -34.02 33.44 -6.75
N SER A 327 -34.35 33.97 -7.91
CA SER A 327 -35.75 34.18 -8.31
C SER A 327 -36.47 32.87 -8.68
N LEU A 328 -35.77 31.92 -9.31
CA LEU A 328 -36.32 30.58 -9.59
C LEU A 328 -36.49 29.77 -8.30
N GLY A 329 -35.45 29.67 -7.46
CA GLY A 329 -35.49 28.96 -6.20
C GLY A 329 -36.48 29.51 -5.20
N GLY A 330 -36.66 30.85 -5.13
CA GLY A 330 -37.65 31.54 -4.34
C GLY A 330 -39.08 31.47 -4.92
N GLY A 331 -39.24 30.95 -6.15
CA GLY A 331 -40.54 30.84 -6.84
C GLY A 331 -41.13 32.15 -7.27
N PHE A 332 -40.29 33.21 -7.37
CA PHE A 332 -40.70 34.51 -7.94
C PHE A 332 -40.80 34.44 -9.46
N LEU A 333 -39.89 33.68 -10.08
CA LEU A 333 -39.92 33.32 -11.50
C LEU A 333 -40.22 31.85 -11.66
N LYS A 334 -40.97 31.49 -12.72
CA LYS A 334 -41.28 30.13 -13.14
C LYS A 334 -41.09 30.03 -14.65
N THR A 335 -40.67 28.86 -15.12
CA THR A 335 -40.49 28.63 -16.56
C THR A 335 -41.81 28.37 -17.29
N GLY A 336 -42.84 27.93 -16.58
CA GLY A 336 -44.11 27.54 -17.17
C GLY A 336 -44.05 26.26 -18.01
N THR A 337 -43.00 25.48 -17.88
CA THR A 337 -42.82 24.18 -18.52
C THR A 337 -43.04 23.06 -17.52
N ASP A 338 -43.13 21.80 -18.01
CA ASP A 338 -43.27 20.61 -17.17
C ASP A 338 -42.05 20.43 -16.22
N ASP A 339 -40.89 21.01 -16.58
CA ASP A 339 -39.65 20.94 -15.81
C ASP A 339 -39.56 22.00 -14.68
N ASP A 340 -40.59 22.86 -14.49
CA ASP A 340 -40.53 23.94 -13.52
C ASP A 340 -40.23 23.50 -12.09
N LEU A 341 -40.73 22.33 -11.67
CA LEU A 341 -40.46 21.77 -10.35
C LEU A 341 -38.99 21.33 -10.19
N LEU A 342 -38.43 20.71 -11.24
CA LEU A 342 -37.03 20.30 -11.24
C LEU A 342 -36.08 21.51 -11.25
N ILE A 343 -36.36 22.47 -12.12
CA ILE A 343 -35.56 23.71 -12.20
C ILE A 343 -35.61 24.47 -10.88
N ARG A 344 -36.76 24.52 -10.23
CA ARG A 344 -36.90 25.18 -8.91
C ARG A 344 -36.17 24.41 -7.80
N ALA A 345 -36.22 23.07 -7.79
CA ALA A 345 -35.49 22.23 -6.83
C ALA A 345 -33.98 22.46 -6.96
N ASN A 346 -33.48 22.38 -8.19
CA ASN A 346 -32.06 22.61 -8.51
C ASN A 346 -31.61 24.05 -8.13
N ALA A 347 -32.42 25.07 -8.43
CA ALA A 347 -32.12 26.43 -8.04
C ALA A 347 -32.10 26.64 -6.51
N LYS A 348 -32.92 25.89 -5.75
CA LYS A 348 -32.85 25.88 -4.29
C LYS A 348 -31.58 25.24 -3.76
N LEU A 349 -31.12 24.17 -4.34
CA LEU A 349 -29.82 23.51 -3.95
C LEU A 349 -28.68 24.53 -4.12
N LEU A 350 -28.59 25.21 -5.27
CA LEU A 350 -27.57 26.21 -5.52
C LEU A 350 -27.65 27.40 -4.52
N GLN A 351 -28.84 27.78 -4.06
CA GLN A 351 -29.00 28.84 -3.04
C GLN A 351 -28.51 28.41 -1.64
N MET A 352 -28.66 27.15 -1.29
CA MET A 352 -28.19 26.64 0.01
C MET A 352 -26.67 26.66 0.11
N ASP A 353 -25.97 26.40 -1.00
CA ASP A 353 -24.52 26.46 -1.06
C ASP A 353 -23.99 27.87 -0.92
N ASP A 354 -24.56 28.86 -1.66
CA ASP A 354 -24.22 30.29 -1.51
C ASP A 354 -24.40 30.82 -0.07
N SER A 355 -25.20 30.13 0.75
CA SER A 355 -25.45 30.54 2.15
C SER A 355 -24.41 29.94 3.12
N LEU A 356 -23.68 28.89 2.73
CA LEU A 356 -22.61 28.27 3.52
C LEU A 356 -21.27 29.01 3.37
N GLU A 357 -21.11 29.81 2.30
CA GLU A 357 -19.89 30.59 2.05
C GLU A 357 -19.90 31.99 2.73
N ARG A 358 -20.97 32.34 3.44
CA ARG A 358 -21.10 33.60 4.22
C ARG A 358 -21.01 33.33 5.72
#